data_08e03eee8f2b167d6e122cc0b40ae70b
#
_entry.id   08e03eee8f2b167d6e122cc0b40ae70b
#
_cell.length_a   1.000
_cell.length_b   1.000
_cell.length_c   1.000
_cell.angle_alpha   90.00
_cell.angle_beta   90.00
_cell.angle_gamma   90.00
#
_symmetry.space_group_name_H-M   'P 1'
#
loop_
_entity.id
_entity.type
_entity.pdbx_description
1 polymer ?
#
loop_
_entity_poly.entity_id
_entity_poly.type
_entity_poly.pdbx_seq_one_letter_code
_entity_poly.pdbx_strand_id
1 'polypeptide(L)'
;KSLKESIEEEKEGKVTGTSTRIDESKKNGIVAGWYATEDGSTTSVAHWLEEDDFRKNGGVMNHETVETMGKRKKPFTVDYTGFGWVMIENGVFEKLEYPWFAPQMQIFESGEVQDMCGEDVSFCLDAQKANYEIWCDPRIRVGHEKTRVI
;
A
#
# COMPACT_ATOMS: atom_id res chain seq x y z
N LYS A 1 7.42 -1.79 22.13
CA LYS A 1 6.56 -0.71 21.61
C LYS A 1 5.49 -1.30 20.72
N SER A 2 4.26 -0.81 20.87
CA SER A 2 3.15 -1.25 20.01
C SER A 2 3.29 -0.66 18.60
N LEU A 3 2.65 -1.30 17.63
CA LEU A 3 2.63 -0.80 16.24
C LEU A 3 2.01 0.60 16.14
N LYS A 4 0.97 0.87 16.95
CA LYS A 4 0.35 2.21 17.05
C LYS A 4 1.34 3.27 17.52
N GLU A 5 2.12 2.98 18.55
CA GLU A 5 3.15 3.90 19.06
C GLU A 5 4.23 4.21 18.02
N SER A 6 4.62 3.21 17.22
CA SER A 6 5.60 3.41 16.14
C SER A 6 5.08 4.31 15.02
N ILE A 7 3.79 4.20 14.71
CA ILE A 7 3.11 5.06 13.71
C ILE A 7 2.97 6.50 14.24
N GLU A 8 2.60 6.67 15.50
CA GLU A 8 2.48 7.98 16.14
C GLU A 8 3.84 8.70 16.20
N GLU A 9 4.92 7.98 16.55
CA GLU A 9 6.28 8.55 16.54
C GLU A 9 6.74 9.01 15.15
N GLU A 10 6.35 8.31 14.08
CA GLU A 10 6.65 8.74 12.71
C GLU A 10 5.93 10.05 12.35
N LYS A 11 4.72 10.23 12.87
CA LYS A 11 3.95 11.47 12.68
C LYS A 11 4.52 12.67 13.47
N GLU A 12 5.11 12.43 14.62
CA GLU A 12 5.71 13.47 15.48
C GLU A 12 7.15 13.84 15.06
N GLY A 13 7.84 12.95 14.36
CA GLY A 13 9.21 13.17 13.91
C GLY A 13 9.29 14.18 12.77
N LYS A 14 9.69 15.43 13.04
CA LYS A 14 10.07 16.41 12.03
C LYS A 14 11.23 15.87 11.19
N VAL A 15 10.93 15.36 10.01
CA VAL A 15 11.95 15.01 9.02
C VAL A 15 12.34 16.28 8.25
N THR A 16 13.57 16.73 8.45
CA THR A 16 14.22 17.69 7.59
C THR A 16 14.63 16.99 6.28
N GLY A 17 13.96 17.31 5.20
CA GLY A 17 14.32 16.87 3.86
C GLY A 17 13.22 16.10 3.13
N THR A 18 12.54 16.78 2.23
CA THR A 18 11.37 16.38 1.42
C THR A 18 10.06 16.25 2.21
N SER A 19 9.28 17.31 2.13
CA SER A 19 8.01 17.48 2.81
C SER A 19 6.95 16.52 2.29
N THR A 20 6.83 15.37 2.89
CA THR A 20 5.53 14.73 2.96
C THR A 20 4.81 15.39 4.14
N ARG A 21 3.97 16.37 3.86
CA ARG A 21 3.01 16.88 4.85
C ARG A 21 2.16 15.69 5.27
N ILE A 22 2.32 15.25 6.50
CA ILE A 22 1.38 14.32 7.12
C ILE A 22 0.06 15.09 7.18
N ASP A 23 -0.91 14.64 6.42
CA ASP A 23 -2.25 15.21 6.45
C ASP A 23 -2.93 14.69 7.73
N GLU A 24 -2.96 15.53 8.76
CA GLU A 24 -3.57 15.20 10.07
C GLU A 24 -5.05 14.85 9.99
N SER A 25 -5.70 15.11 8.85
CA SER A 25 -7.09 14.71 8.60
C SER A 25 -7.23 13.23 8.26
N LYS A 26 -6.15 12.56 7.83
CA LYS A 26 -6.18 11.15 7.45
C LYS A 26 -6.21 10.23 8.67
N LYS A 27 -6.98 9.15 8.52
CA LYS A 27 -7.20 8.16 9.58
C LYS A 27 -6.24 7.00 9.44
N ASN A 28 -5.76 6.52 10.57
CA ASN A 28 -5.09 5.23 10.66
C ASN A 28 -6.14 4.11 10.83
N GLY A 29 -5.75 2.88 10.68
CA GLY A 29 -6.64 1.75 10.92
C GLY A 29 -6.32 0.54 10.05
N ILE A 30 -5.40 0.68 9.09
CA ILE A 30 -5.01 -0.39 8.18
C ILE A 30 -3.49 -0.51 8.18
N VAL A 31 -3.01 -1.68 8.58
CA VAL A 31 -1.57 -2.00 8.59
C VAL A 31 -1.35 -3.34 7.92
N ALA A 32 -0.43 -3.37 6.97
CA ALA A 32 -0.05 -4.57 6.24
C ALA A 32 1.39 -4.99 6.53
N GLY A 33 1.63 -6.29 6.41
CA GLY A 33 2.96 -6.83 6.15
C GLY A 33 3.23 -6.90 4.65
N TRP A 34 4.33 -7.53 4.28
CA TRP A 34 4.75 -7.64 2.89
C TRP A 34 5.32 -9.02 2.56
N TYR A 35 5.32 -9.37 1.29
CA TYR A 35 5.95 -10.57 0.75
C TYR A 35 6.66 -10.22 -0.57
N ALA A 36 7.65 -11.05 -0.92
CA ALA A 36 8.29 -10.94 -2.22
C ALA A 36 7.38 -11.52 -3.31
N THR A 37 7.34 -10.88 -4.46
CA THR A 37 6.64 -11.39 -5.65
C THR A 37 7.42 -12.54 -6.31
N GLU A 38 6.90 -13.07 -7.40
CA GLU A 38 7.45 -14.27 -8.05
C GLU A 38 8.89 -14.09 -8.53
N ASP A 39 9.29 -12.87 -8.89
CA ASP A 39 10.65 -12.54 -9.33
C ASP A 39 11.67 -12.50 -8.19
N GLY A 40 11.21 -12.51 -6.93
CA GLY A 40 12.04 -12.45 -5.74
C GLY A 40 12.70 -11.10 -5.46
N SER A 41 12.51 -10.11 -6.31
CA SER A 41 13.13 -8.77 -6.20
C SER A 41 12.14 -7.68 -5.82
N THR A 42 10.92 -7.74 -6.36
CA THR A 42 9.83 -6.82 -6.02
C THR A 42 8.98 -7.35 -4.88
N THR A 43 8.14 -6.50 -4.33
CA THR A 43 7.24 -6.85 -3.22
C THR A 43 5.77 -6.59 -3.55
N SER A 44 4.89 -7.06 -2.67
CA SER A 44 3.45 -6.82 -2.74
C SER A 44 3.04 -5.37 -2.45
N VAL A 45 3.98 -4.49 -2.19
CA VAL A 45 3.76 -3.11 -1.75
C VAL A 45 4.12 -2.15 -2.87
N ALA A 46 3.23 -1.20 -3.18
CA ALA A 46 3.47 -0.27 -4.26
C ALA A 46 2.91 1.13 -4.02
N HIS A 47 3.36 2.04 -4.85
CA HIS A 47 2.92 3.43 -4.92
C HIS A 47 2.34 3.72 -6.31
N TRP A 48 1.26 4.50 -6.34
CA TRP A 48 0.71 5.01 -7.59
C TRP A 48 1.71 5.94 -8.27
N LEU A 49 1.68 5.91 -9.60
CA LEU A 49 2.43 6.84 -10.42
C LEU A 49 1.45 7.72 -11.21
N GLU A 50 1.80 8.96 -11.36
CA GLU A 50 1.17 9.84 -12.35
C GLU A 50 1.40 9.28 -13.76
N GLU A 51 0.53 9.63 -14.70
CA GLU A 51 0.51 9.03 -16.05
C GLU A 51 1.86 9.09 -16.75
N ASP A 52 2.53 10.24 -16.73
CA ASP A 52 3.83 10.43 -17.37
C ASP A 52 4.93 9.53 -16.77
N ASP A 53 4.93 9.39 -15.45
CA ASP A 53 5.91 8.56 -14.76
C ASP A 53 5.60 7.07 -14.89
N PHE A 54 4.32 6.71 -14.91
CA PHE A 54 3.87 5.35 -15.23
C PHE A 54 4.32 4.92 -16.63
N ARG A 55 4.16 5.80 -17.63
CA ARG A 55 4.62 5.53 -19.00
C ARG A 55 6.14 5.37 -19.08
N LYS A 56 6.90 6.25 -18.41
CA LYS A 56 8.37 6.15 -18.32
C LYS A 56 8.83 4.88 -17.62
N ASN A 57 8.04 4.41 -16.66
CA ASN A 57 8.30 3.15 -15.93
C ASN A 57 7.81 1.90 -16.68
N GLY A 58 7.53 2.00 -17.97
CA GLY A 58 7.13 0.88 -18.81
C GLY A 58 5.73 0.34 -18.53
N GLY A 59 4.83 1.15 -17.97
CA GLY A 59 3.47 0.75 -17.64
C GLY A 59 3.36 -0.13 -16.39
N VAL A 60 4.31 0.01 -15.46
CA VAL A 60 4.35 -0.74 -14.20
C VAL A 60 4.31 0.24 -13.02
N MET A 61 3.59 -0.11 -11.97
CA MET A 61 3.55 0.65 -10.72
C MET A 61 4.92 0.67 -10.03
N ASN A 62 5.13 1.65 -9.18
CA ASN A 62 6.35 1.77 -8.39
C ASN A 62 6.31 0.84 -7.17
N HIS A 63 6.73 -0.40 -7.38
CA HIS A 63 6.83 -1.37 -6.30
C HIS A 63 8.05 -1.14 -5.41
N GLU A 64 7.86 -1.28 -4.11
CA GLU A 64 8.99 -1.43 -3.18
C GLU A 64 9.74 -2.72 -3.50
N THR A 65 11.07 -2.67 -3.37
CA THR A 65 11.92 -3.85 -3.57
C THR A 65 12.21 -4.56 -2.25
N VAL A 66 12.61 -5.82 -2.33
CA VAL A 66 13.09 -6.58 -1.15
C VAL A 66 14.27 -5.86 -0.50
N GLU A 67 15.13 -5.21 -1.30
CA GLU A 67 16.26 -4.44 -0.81
C GLU A 67 15.81 -3.19 -0.04
N THR A 68 14.88 -2.40 -0.60
CA THR A 68 14.36 -1.19 0.06
C THR A 68 13.65 -1.54 1.36
N MET A 69 12.83 -2.60 1.36
CA MET A 69 12.16 -3.09 2.56
C MET A 69 13.13 -3.53 3.65
N GLY A 70 14.24 -4.17 3.28
CA GLY A 70 15.28 -4.58 4.21
C GLY A 70 16.01 -3.42 4.92
N LYS A 71 16.04 -2.24 4.29
CA LYS A 71 16.64 -1.02 4.85
C LYS A 71 15.70 -0.25 5.77
N ARG A 72 14.39 -0.38 5.59
CA ARG A 72 13.39 0.31 6.41
C ARG A 72 13.29 -0.31 7.80
N LYS A 73 13.11 0.54 8.81
CA LYS A 73 13.03 0.12 10.23
C LYS A 73 11.71 0.49 10.89
N LYS A 74 10.93 1.36 10.25
CA LYS A 74 9.68 1.89 10.79
C LYS A 74 8.55 1.70 9.77
N PRO A 75 7.30 1.60 10.25
CA PRO A 75 6.14 1.65 9.37
C PRO A 75 6.13 2.90 8.50
N PHE A 76 5.58 2.79 7.31
CA PHE A 76 5.48 3.87 6.34
C PHE A 76 4.18 3.73 5.54
N THR A 77 3.73 4.83 4.94
CA THR A 77 2.52 4.83 4.12
C THR A 77 2.80 4.31 2.72
N VAL A 78 1.83 3.61 2.17
CA VAL A 78 1.85 3.07 0.82
C VAL A 78 0.49 3.32 0.16
N ASP A 79 0.42 3.22 -1.16
CA ASP A 79 -0.86 3.40 -1.84
C ASP A 79 -1.65 2.10 -1.88
N TYR A 80 -0.97 0.97 -2.07
CA TYR A 80 -1.62 -0.33 -1.94
C TYR A 80 -0.64 -1.45 -1.55
N THR A 81 -1.21 -2.56 -1.13
CA THR A 81 -0.47 -3.77 -0.77
C THR A 81 -1.30 -5.02 -1.06
N GLY A 82 -0.63 -6.12 -1.35
CA GLY A 82 -1.27 -7.43 -1.38
C GLY A 82 -1.60 -7.93 0.04
N PHE A 83 -2.71 -8.63 0.19
CA PHE A 83 -3.26 -9.04 1.48
C PHE A 83 -2.73 -10.40 1.97
N GLY A 84 -1.43 -10.64 1.81
CA GLY A 84 -0.79 -11.79 2.44
C GLY A 84 -0.82 -11.74 3.97
N TRP A 85 -0.78 -10.54 4.53
CA TRP A 85 -1.04 -10.22 5.93
C TRP A 85 -1.51 -8.78 6.05
N VAL A 86 -2.67 -8.59 6.66
CA VAL A 86 -3.23 -7.26 6.92
C VAL A 86 -3.99 -7.25 8.23
N MET A 87 -3.88 -6.18 8.97
CA MET A 87 -4.66 -5.89 10.16
C MET A 87 -5.51 -4.65 9.91
N ILE A 88 -6.81 -4.80 10.09
CA ILE A 88 -7.80 -3.74 9.88
C ILE A 88 -8.49 -3.46 11.21
N GLU A 89 -8.51 -2.21 11.62
CA GLU A 89 -9.17 -1.80 12.86
C GLU A 89 -10.69 -1.94 12.73
N ASN A 90 -11.32 -2.29 13.84
CA ASN A 90 -12.78 -2.34 13.91
C ASN A 90 -13.39 -0.96 13.57
N GLY A 91 -14.44 -0.95 12.76
CA GLY A 91 -15.10 0.28 12.30
C GLY A 91 -14.61 0.80 10.94
N VAL A 92 -13.54 0.24 10.37
CA VAL A 92 -13.10 0.61 9.01
C VAL A 92 -14.11 0.16 7.98
N PHE A 93 -14.54 -1.10 8.02
CA PHE A 93 -15.49 -1.67 7.06
C PHE A 93 -16.82 -0.94 7.04
N GLU A 94 -17.28 -0.45 8.19
CA GLU A 94 -18.54 0.31 8.33
C GLU A 94 -18.49 1.70 7.67
N LYS A 95 -17.29 2.14 7.29
CA LYS A 95 -17.06 3.41 6.58
C LYS A 95 -16.85 3.23 5.08
N LEU A 96 -16.70 1.99 4.63
CA LEU A 96 -16.49 1.67 3.23
C LEU A 96 -17.81 1.24 2.59
N GLU A 97 -17.99 1.55 1.33
CA GLU A 97 -19.13 1.08 0.54
C GLU A 97 -18.96 -0.40 0.21
N TYR A 98 -20.04 -1.16 0.37
CA TYR A 98 -20.06 -2.58 0.00
C TYR A 98 -20.35 -2.73 -1.51
N PRO A 99 -19.71 -3.67 -2.20
CA PRO A 99 -18.81 -4.75 -1.74
C PRO A 99 -17.36 -4.28 -1.55
N TRP A 100 -16.75 -4.64 -0.42
CA TRP A 100 -15.43 -4.14 0.00
C TRP A 100 -14.24 -4.64 -0.82
N PHE A 101 -14.38 -5.77 -1.51
CA PHE A 101 -13.32 -6.45 -2.26
C PHE A 101 -13.73 -6.67 -3.73
N ALA A 102 -14.43 -5.72 -4.31
CA ALA A 102 -14.79 -5.78 -5.73
C ALA A 102 -13.64 -5.27 -6.59
N PRO A 103 -13.17 -6.04 -7.58
CA PRO A 103 -12.20 -5.53 -8.55
C PRO A 103 -12.72 -4.27 -9.24
N GLN A 104 -11.84 -3.29 -9.44
CA GLN A 104 -12.19 -2.04 -10.11
C GLN A 104 -11.10 -1.61 -11.10
N MET A 105 -11.52 -0.91 -12.13
CA MET A 105 -10.62 -0.38 -13.13
C MET A 105 -10.14 1.01 -12.69
N GLN A 106 -8.84 1.21 -12.69
CA GLN A 106 -8.22 2.51 -12.46
C GLN A 106 -7.90 3.15 -13.80
N ILE A 107 -8.36 4.38 -14.00
CA ILE A 107 -8.25 5.09 -15.27
C ILE A 107 -7.60 6.45 -15.03
N PHE A 108 -6.64 6.82 -15.88
CA PHE A 108 -6.04 8.15 -15.88
C PHE A 108 -7.05 9.21 -16.37
N GLU A 109 -6.76 10.47 -16.13
CA GLU A 109 -7.56 11.59 -16.64
C GLU A 109 -7.63 11.61 -18.18
N SER A 110 -6.61 11.10 -18.86
CA SER A 110 -6.59 10.90 -20.31
C SER A 110 -7.64 9.91 -20.82
N GLY A 111 -8.22 9.09 -19.95
CA GLY A 111 -9.14 8.00 -20.27
C GLY A 111 -8.44 6.67 -20.56
N GLU A 112 -7.11 6.60 -20.51
CA GLU A 112 -6.39 5.34 -20.63
C GLU A 112 -6.43 4.54 -19.32
N VAL A 113 -6.49 3.22 -19.45
CA VAL A 113 -6.48 2.31 -18.31
C VAL A 113 -5.08 2.26 -17.70
N GLN A 114 -5.00 2.59 -16.41
CA GLN A 114 -3.79 2.46 -15.64
C GLN A 114 -3.61 1.03 -15.12
N ASP A 115 -4.64 0.49 -14.50
CA ASP A 115 -4.61 -0.86 -13.95
C ASP A 115 -6.03 -1.45 -13.83
N MET A 116 -6.11 -2.76 -13.89
CA MET A 116 -7.27 -3.54 -13.47
C MET A 116 -6.99 -4.08 -12.07
N CYS A 117 -7.39 -3.32 -11.08
CA CYS A 117 -7.10 -3.61 -9.68
C CYS A 117 -7.82 -4.87 -9.21
N GLY A 118 -7.07 -5.81 -8.66
CA GLY A 118 -7.61 -6.94 -7.93
C GLY A 118 -8.30 -6.51 -6.62
N GLU A 119 -8.81 -7.47 -5.90
CA GLU A 119 -9.63 -7.25 -4.69
C GLU A 119 -8.88 -6.51 -3.58
N ASP A 120 -7.60 -6.81 -3.36
CA ASP A 120 -6.75 -6.20 -2.34
C ASP A 120 -6.39 -4.75 -2.68
N VAL A 121 -6.00 -4.49 -3.92
CA VAL A 121 -5.71 -3.15 -4.41
C VAL A 121 -6.96 -2.28 -4.40
N SER A 122 -8.10 -2.82 -4.84
CA SER A 122 -9.39 -2.13 -4.84
C SER A 122 -9.82 -1.72 -3.43
N PHE A 123 -9.64 -2.62 -2.44
CA PHE A 123 -9.88 -2.28 -1.04
C PHE A 123 -9.01 -1.11 -0.57
N CYS A 124 -7.72 -1.12 -0.92
CA CYS A 124 -6.82 -0.01 -0.56
C CYS A 124 -7.28 1.32 -1.15
N LEU A 125 -7.73 1.32 -2.42
CA LEU A 125 -8.28 2.51 -3.08
C LEU A 125 -9.54 3.03 -2.37
N ASP A 126 -10.48 2.15 -2.05
CA ASP A 126 -11.71 2.53 -1.39
C ASP A 126 -11.48 3.02 0.04
N ALA A 127 -10.53 2.42 0.75
CA ALA A 127 -10.10 2.90 2.05
C ALA A 127 -9.51 4.32 1.97
N GLN A 128 -8.68 4.60 0.96
CA GLN A 128 -8.12 5.94 0.75
C GLN A 128 -9.20 6.97 0.39
N LYS A 129 -10.19 6.61 -0.43
CA LYS A 129 -11.38 7.46 -0.70
C LYS A 129 -12.15 7.78 0.58
N ALA A 130 -12.19 6.86 1.53
CA ALA A 130 -12.78 7.04 2.86
C ALA A 130 -11.84 7.73 3.86
N ASN A 131 -10.72 8.27 3.37
CA ASN A 131 -9.72 9.02 4.13
C ASN A 131 -8.88 8.20 5.11
N TYR A 132 -8.68 6.89 4.82
CA TYR A 132 -7.73 6.05 5.55
C TYR A 132 -6.38 6.02 4.85
N GLU A 133 -5.30 6.02 5.63
CA GLU A 133 -3.96 5.70 5.14
C GLU A 133 -3.74 4.19 5.19
N ILE A 134 -3.03 3.67 4.19
CA ILE A 134 -2.53 2.29 4.20
C ILE A 134 -1.10 2.33 4.70
N TRP A 135 -0.83 1.61 5.77
CA TRP A 135 0.49 1.52 6.37
C TRP A 135 1.11 0.15 6.11
N CYS A 136 2.39 0.12 5.80
CA CYS A 136 3.19 -1.10 5.73
C CYS A 136 4.21 -1.12 6.86
N ASP A 137 4.25 -2.22 7.62
CA ASP A 137 5.33 -2.45 8.58
C ASP A 137 6.41 -3.34 7.95
N PRO A 138 7.61 -2.80 7.66
CA PRO A 138 8.67 -3.55 6.99
C PRO A 138 9.20 -4.72 7.82
N ARG A 139 8.92 -4.76 9.12
CA ARG A 139 9.33 -5.84 10.02
C ARG A 139 8.43 -7.08 9.90
N ILE A 140 7.24 -6.94 9.30
CA ILE A 140 6.28 -8.02 9.12
C ILE A 140 6.45 -8.57 7.70
N ARG A 141 7.40 -9.48 7.53
CA ARG A 141 7.58 -10.21 6.29
C ARG A 141 6.88 -11.56 6.38
N VAL A 142 6.04 -11.87 5.40
CA VAL A 142 5.35 -13.16 5.31
C VAL A 142 5.80 -13.95 4.09
N GLY A 143 5.62 -15.26 4.11
CA GLY A 143 5.82 -16.12 2.95
C GLY A 143 4.61 -16.04 2.02
N HIS A 144 4.85 -16.18 0.72
CA HIS A 144 3.80 -16.32 -0.28
C HIS A 144 4.08 -17.54 -1.13
N GLU A 145 3.30 -18.61 -0.90
CA GLU A 145 3.47 -19.85 -1.66
C GLU A 145 2.71 -19.75 -2.98
N LYS A 146 3.38 -20.09 -4.08
CA LYS A 146 2.76 -20.25 -5.40
C LYS A 146 3.07 -21.65 -5.94
N THR A 147 2.01 -22.38 -6.26
CA THR A 147 2.16 -23.67 -6.95
C THR A 147 2.21 -23.40 -8.45
N ARG A 148 3.25 -23.87 -9.11
CA ARG A 148 3.38 -23.85 -10.57
C ARG A 148 3.09 -25.25 -11.10
N VAL A 149 2.09 -25.38 -11.95
CA VAL A 149 1.90 -26.59 -12.78
C VAL A 149 2.72 -26.37 -14.04
N ILE A 150 3.67 -27.25 -14.28
CA ILE A 150 4.57 -27.24 -15.46
C ILE A 150 4.00 -28.23 -16.48
#